data_668014846a8d7886c8dbf74bae18ba76
#
_entry.id   668014846a8d7886c8dbf74bae18ba76
#
_cell.length_a   1.000
_cell.length_b   1.000
_cell.length_c   1.000
_cell.angle_alpha   90.00
_cell.angle_beta   90.00
_cell.angle_gamma   90.00
#
_symmetry.space_group_name_H-M   'P 1'
#
loop_
_entity.id
_entity.type
_entity.pdbx_description
1 polymer ?
#
loop_
_entity_poly.entity_id
_entity_poly.type
_entity_poly.pdbx_seq_one_letter_code
_entity_poly.pdbx_strand_id
1 'polypeptide(L)'
;MTLRLEGQIIGDWISELNGVCERMLTAGRKVTLDLGDVSLIDRPGLALLASLSQRGVALVRCSPFQEAQLRLASSPQPHPTH
;
A
#
# COMPACT_ATOMS: atom_id res chain seq x y z
N MET A 1 3.66 -11.08 -10.03
CA MET A 1 3.97 -11.66 -8.72
C MET A 1 2.98 -11.17 -7.69
N THR A 2 2.46 -12.07 -6.89
CA THR A 2 1.49 -11.71 -5.86
C THR A 2 2.09 -11.98 -4.49
N LEU A 3 2.09 -10.96 -3.65
CA LEU A 3 2.53 -11.08 -2.27
C LEU A 3 1.32 -11.03 -1.36
N ARG A 4 1.18 -12.04 -0.53
CA ARG A 4 0.09 -12.10 0.43
C ARG A 4 0.60 -11.54 1.76
N LEU A 5 -0.01 -10.47 2.22
CA LEU A 5 0.36 -9.85 3.47
C LEU A 5 -0.58 -10.30 4.57
N GLU A 6 -0.05 -10.50 5.76
CA GLU A 6 -0.84 -10.96 6.90
C GLU A 6 -0.53 -10.12 8.12
N GLY A 7 -1.52 -9.98 8.99
CA GLY A 7 -1.34 -9.32 10.26
C GLY A 7 -1.31 -7.81 10.16
N GLN A 8 -0.31 -7.19 10.75
CA GLN A 8 -0.25 -5.74 10.88
C GLN A 8 0.85 -5.16 10.00
N ILE A 9 0.52 -4.12 9.25
CA ILE A 9 1.52 -3.40 8.44
C ILE A 9 1.89 -2.15 9.21
N ILE A 10 2.84 -2.30 10.11
CA ILE A 10 3.27 -1.22 11.01
C ILE A 10 4.77 -1.32 11.24
N GLY A 11 5.37 -0.22 11.67
CA GLY A 11 6.74 -0.19 12.16
C GLY A 11 7.78 -0.62 11.12
N ASP A 12 8.73 -1.43 11.54
CA ASP A 12 9.84 -1.87 10.70
C ASP A 12 9.39 -2.71 9.51
N TRP A 13 8.24 -3.32 9.62
CA TRP A 13 7.66 -4.11 8.54
C TRP A 13 7.44 -3.27 7.28
N ILE A 14 7.14 -1.99 7.47
CA ILE A 14 6.92 -1.07 6.36
C ILE A 14 8.17 -0.92 5.50
N SER A 15 9.33 -0.77 6.13
CA SER A 15 10.59 -0.66 5.41
C SER A 15 10.91 -1.93 4.63
N GLU A 16 10.66 -3.08 5.22
CA GLU A 16 10.89 -4.36 4.55
C GLU A 16 10.00 -4.51 3.33
N LEU A 17 8.73 -4.19 3.49
CA LEU A 17 7.78 -4.28 2.39
C LEU A 17 8.18 -3.34 1.26
N ASN A 18 8.56 -2.11 1.60
CA ASN A 18 9.01 -1.16 0.60
C ASN A 18 10.23 -1.69 -0.16
N GLY A 19 11.20 -2.26 0.55
CA GLY A 19 12.40 -2.79 -0.08
C GLY A 19 12.10 -3.93 -1.05
N VAL A 20 11.21 -4.84 -0.68
CA VAL A 20 10.82 -5.94 -1.55
C VAL A 20 10.13 -5.41 -2.81
N CYS A 21 9.19 -4.49 -2.66
CA CYS A 21 8.47 -3.93 -3.80
C CYS A 21 9.40 -3.13 -4.70
N GLU A 22 10.31 -2.36 -4.12
CA GLU A 22 11.28 -1.60 -4.89
C GLU A 22 12.11 -2.50 -5.79
N ARG A 23 12.60 -3.60 -5.25
CA ARG A 23 13.40 -4.53 -6.02
C ARG A 23 12.61 -5.15 -7.18
N MET A 24 11.36 -5.49 -6.92
CA MET A 24 10.51 -6.08 -7.96
C MET A 24 10.19 -5.07 -9.05
N LEU A 25 9.84 -3.86 -8.68
CA LEU A 25 9.51 -2.81 -9.63
C LEU A 25 10.74 -2.43 -10.46
N THR A 26 11.90 -2.35 -9.83
CA THR A 26 13.15 -2.04 -10.52
C THR A 26 13.49 -3.13 -11.54
N ALA A 27 13.16 -4.37 -11.22
CA ALA A 27 13.36 -5.48 -12.15
C ALA A 27 12.31 -5.56 -13.26
N GLY A 28 11.39 -4.62 -13.30
CA GLY A 28 10.35 -4.60 -14.32
C GLY A 28 9.22 -5.59 -14.08
N ARG A 29 9.10 -6.10 -12.87
CA ARG A 29 8.06 -7.08 -12.56
C ARG A 29 6.79 -6.40 -12.09
N LYS A 30 5.67 -7.03 -12.40
CA LYS A 30 4.38 -6.58 -11.88
C LYS A 30 4.19 -7.15 -10.49
N VAL A 31 3.74 -6.30 -9.58
CA VAL A 31 3.53 -6.70 -8.19
C VAL A 31 2.07 -6.50 -7.82
N THR A 32 1.51 -7.49 -7.16
CA THR A 32 0.17 -7.43 -6.60
C THR A 32 0.28 -7.73 -5.11
N LEU A 33 -0.32 -6.89 -4.28
CA LEU A 33 -0.35 -7.10 -2.85
C LEU A 33 -1.76 -7.52 -2.44
N ASP A 34 -1.86 -8.68 -1.81
CA ASP A 34 -3.12 -9.21 -1.32
C ASP A 34 -3.26 -8.80 0.14
N LEU A 35 -4.24 -7.98 0.44
CA LEU A 35 -4.46 -7.42 1.77
C LEU A 35 -5.60 -8.11 2.52
N GLY A 36 -6.05 -9.26 2.03
CA GLY A 36 -7.20 -9.93 2.61
C GLY A 36 -7.03 -10.35 4.06
N ASP A 37 -5.79 -10.64 4.48
CA ASP A 37 -5.50 -11.08 5.84
C ASP A 37 -4.83 -10.00 6.67
N VAL A 38 -4.81 -8.77 6.20
CA VAL A 38 -4.23 -7.66 6.95
C VAL A 38 -5.27 -7.13 7.92
N SER A 39 -4.90 -7.05 9.19
CA SER A 39 -5.81 -6.63 10.24
C SER A 39 -5.65 -5.18 10.64
N LEU A 40 -4.47 -4.60 10.40
CA LEU A 40 -4.21 -3.22 10.81
C LEU A 40 -3.13 -2.62 9.91
N ILE A 41 -3.34 -1.37 9.53
CA ILE A 41 -2.35 -0.59 8.78
C ILE A 41 -2.25 0.78 9.46
N ASP A 42 -1.05 1.17 9.87
CA ASP A 42 -0.87 2.49 10.45
C ASP A 42 -0.70 3.55 9.34
N ARG A 43 -0.56 4.81 9.74
CA ARG A 43 -0.45 5.90 8.77
C ARG A 43 0.74 5.73 7.82
N PRO A 44 1.95 5.45 8.32
CA PRO A 44 3.07 5.22 7.41
C PRO A 44 2.83 4.06 6.46
N GLY A 45 2.15 3.00 6.94
CA GLY A 45 1.78 1.87 6.10
C GLY A 45 0.82 2.27 5.00
N LEU A 46 -0.20 3.07 5.33
CA LEU A 46 -1.15 3.57 4.33
C LEU A 46 -0.43 4.42 3.30
N ALA A 47 0.47 5.28 3.74
CA ALA A 47 1.22 6.14 2.83
C ALA A 47 2.07 5.30 1.88
N LEU A 48 2.70 4.25 2.39
CA LEU A 48 3.49 3.35 1.56
C LEU A 48 2.62 2.65 0.53
N LEU A 49 1.48 2.09 0.95
CA LEU A 49 0.60 1.37 0.03
C LEU A 49 0.05 2.31 -1.04
N ALA A 50 -0.30 3.53 -0.67
CA ALA A 50 -0.77 4.52 -1.63
C ALA A 50 0.32 4.85 -2.65
N SER A 51 1.54 5.03 -2.18
CA SER A 51 2.68 5.31 -3.05
C SER A 51 2.94 4.16 -4.02
N LEU A 52 2.92 2.93 -3.51
CA LEU A 52 3.12 1.75 -4.35
C LEU A 52 2.03 1.61 -5.38
N SER A 53 0.80 1.88 -5.00
CA SER A 53 -0.33 1.85 -5.93
C SER A 53 -0.13 2.84 -7.08
N GLN A 54 0.37 4.02 -6.78
CA GLN A 54 0.65 5.02 -7.80
C GLN A 54 1.79 4.58 -8.73
N ARG A 55 2.64 3.70 -8.27
CA ARG A 55 3.75 3.17 -9.06
C ARG A 55 3.37 1.90 -9.82
N GLY A 56 2.11 1.54 -9.81
CA GLY A 56 1.62 0.40 -10.58
C GLY A 56 1.43 -0.88 -9.81
N VAL A 57 1.66 -0.88 -8.50
CA VAL A 57 1.39 -2.06 -7.67
C VAL A 57 -0.12 -2.19 -7.48
N ALA A 58 -0.65 -3.37 -7.77
CA ALA A 58 -2.07 -3.62 -7.57
C ALA A 58 -2.32 -4.03 -6.12
N LEU A 59 -3.36 -3.45 -5.53
CA LEU A 59 -3.78 -3.81 -4.18
C LEU A 59 -5.12 -4.53 -4.29
N VAL A 60 -5.19 -5.75 -3.78
CA VAL A 60 -6.40 -6.56 -3.93
C VAL A 60 -6.90 -7.01 -2.56
N ARG A 61 -8.17 -7.33 -2.52
CA ARG A 61 -8.86 -7.81 -1.32
C ARG A 61 -8.80 -6.83 -0.15
N CYS A 62 -8.75 -5.55 -0.47
CA CYS A 62 -8.86 -4.51 0.55
C CYS A 62 -10.27 -4.51 1.13
N SER A 63 -10.39 -4.32 2.44
CA SER A 63 -11.70 -4.10 3.02
C SER A 63 -12.23 -2.74 2.60
N PRO A 64 -13.55 -2.51 2.64
CA PRO A 64 -14.09 -1.19 2.32
C PRO A 64 -13.46 -0.06 3.14
N PHE A 65 -13.17 -0.33 4.41
CA PHE A 65 -12.53 0.65 5.27
C PHE A 65 -11.11 0.97 4.80
N GLN A 66 -10.35 -0.07 4.45
CA GLN A 66 -8.99 0.10 3.94
C GLN A 66 -8.99 0.84 2.61
N GLU A 67 -9.94 0.52 1.73
CA GLU A 67 -10.05 1.23 0.46
C GLU A 67 -10.31 2.72 0.67
N ALA A 68 -11.19 3.06 1.60
CA ALA A 68 -11.46 4.45 1.90
C ALA A 68 -10.23 5.16 2.43
N GLN A 69 -9.50 4.51 3.34
CA GLN A 69 -8.28 5.08 3.89
C GLN A 69 -7.20 5.29 2.82
N LEU A 70 -7.02 4.30 1.93
CA LEU A 70 -6.04 4.40 0.87
C LEU A 70 -6.41 5.50 -0.13
N ARG A 71 -7.70 5.65 -0.40
CA ARG A 71 -8.17 6.68 -1.30
C ARG A 71 -7.86 8.06 -0.74
N LEU A 72 -8.07 8.25 0.56
CA LEU A 72 -7.75 9.50 1.22
C LEU A 72 -6.25 9.77 1.23
N ALA A 73 -5.46 8.73 1.45
CA ALA A 73 -4.01 8.88 1.50
C ALA A 73 -3.41 9.20 0.12
N SER A 74 -4.02 8.69 -0.96
CA SER A 74 -3.47 8.88 -2.29
C SER A 74 -4.06 10.08 -3.03
N SER A 75 -5.16 10.62 -2.56
CA SER A 75 -5.76 11.76 -3.22
C SER A 75 -4.93 13.01 -3.00
N PRO A 76 -4.72 13.80 -4.05
CA PRO A 76 -4.09 15.09 -3.82
C PRO A 76 -4.99 15.88 -2.89
N GLN A 77 -4.41 16.47 -1.91
CA GLN A 77 -5.17 17.26 -0.96
C GLN A 77 -5.85 18.40 -1.73
N PRO A 78 -7.16 18.47 -1.66
CA PRO A 78 -7.81 19.63 -2.22
C PRO A 78 -7.30 20.79 -1.41
N HIS A 79 -6.68 21.69 -2.08
CA HIS A 79 -6.28 22.88 -1.39
C HIS A 79 -7.53 23.59 -0.97
N PRO A 80 -7.61 23.92 0.29
CA PRO A 80 -8.71 24.71 0.73
C PRO A 80 -8.47 26.07 0.16
N THR A 81 -8.36 26.25 -0.92
CA THR A 81 -8.20 27.59 -1.25
C THR A 81 -9.42 28.25 -1.34
N HIS A 82 -9.16 27.81 -1.27
CA HIS A 82 -9.69 28.14 -1.53
C HIS A 82 -9.78 28.53 -1.32
#